data_6d34ea63b88142a79b6c87346db63563
#
_entry.id   6d34ea63b88142a79b6c87346db63563
#
_cell.length_a   1.000
_cell.length_b   1.000
_cell.length_c   1.000
_cell.angle_alpha   90.00
_cell.angle_beta   90.00
_cell.angle_gamma   90.00
#
_symmetry.space_group_name_H-M   'P 1'
#
loop_
_entity.id
_entity.type
_entity.pdbx_description
1 polymer ?
#
loop_
_entity_poly.entity_id
_entity_poly.type
_entity_poly.pdbx_seq_one_letter_code
_entity_poly.pdbx_strand_id
1 'polypeptide(L)'
;MPFSDTEFFRYLPISDHDRRWGVYVTGVGCTRVPPLSKSYPVSVHPDHYQFRWENGRVLQEYQALYVLDGDGEFESKTAGNKRVLPGSVMLVFPGEWHRYRPRHAVGWNEHWISFRGRHIDELVRNGFLSLDQPVLHTGLDDSILHPFLAAIGRVRAEPIGYQQMIAADVLEILAAALAAVRRQRSNSRVETVVREAKAMLEQQMAKIVTIDRLAAHFQLSEKHFRRVFKDHTGLSPYQYYLQIRVHRAKEMLLGTTLSIKEIAAALHFETPFHFSSVFKKKTGMSPSQWRNGCD
;
A
#
# COMPACT_ATOMS: atom_id res chain seq x y z
N MET A 1 10.35 -19.41 16.45
CA MET A 1 9.56 -19.97 17.57
C MET A 1 8.12 -20.04 17.11
N PRO A 2 7.44 -21.17 17.14
CA PRO A 2 6.04 -21.24 16.76
C PRO A 2 5.22 -20.52 17.82
N PHE A 3 4.48 -19.48 17.43
CA PHE A 3 3.48 -18.83 18.28
C PHE A 3 2.33 -19.81 18.44
N SER A 4 2.28 -20.50 19.60
CA SER A 4 1.21 -21.44 19.95
C SER A 4 -0.04 -20.77 20.51
N ASP A 5 -0.21 -19.46 20.33
CA ASP A 5 -1.36 -18.74 20.86
C ASP A 5 -2.55 -18.89 19.93
N THR A 6 -3.46 -19.71 20.30
CA THR A 6 -4.73 -19.93 19.62
C THR A 6 -5.65 -18.71 19.71
N GLU A 7 -5.40 -17.81 20.66
CA GLU A 7 -6.20 -16.61 20.88
C GLU A 7 -5.41 -15.51 21.61
N PHE A 8 -5.45 -14.31 21.07
CA PHE A 8 -4.94 -13.09 21.71
C PHE A 8 -5.74 -11.90 21.22
N PHE A 9 -6.12 -11.00 22.11
CA PHE A 9 -6.63 -9.69 21.71
C PHE A 9 -6.33 -8.65 22.79
N ARG A 10 -6.13 -7.41 22.37
CA ARG A 10 -6.02 -6.26 23.26
C ARG A 10 -6.56 -5.00 22.59
N TYR A 11 -7.40 -4.27 23.35
CA TYR A 11 -7.87 -2.93 23.01
C TYR A 11 -6.99 -1.92 23.69
N LEU A 12 -6.61 -0.85 22.96
CA LEU A 12 -5.56 0.06 23.37
C LEU A 12 -6.13 1.42 23.74
N PRO A 13 -5.69 2.02 24.87
CA PRO A 13 -5.96 3.40 25.16
C PRO A 13 -5.20 4.30 24.18
N ILE A 14 -5.82 5.40 23.76
CA ILE A 14 -5.27 6.31 22.74
C ILE A 14 -5.09 7.69 23.34
N SER A 15 -3.87 8.18 23.37
CA SER A 15 -3.53 9.54 23.78
C SER A 15 -3.71 10.55 22.63
N ASP A 16 -3.76 11.85 22.96
CA ASP A 16 -3.75 12.91 21.97
C ASP A 16 -2.43 12.96 21.17
N HIS A 17 -1.33 12.49 21.78
CA HIS A 17 -0.06 12.34 21.07
C HIS A 17 -0.16 11.31 19.94
N ASP A 18 -0.78 10.16 20.20
CA ASP A 18 -0.98 9.11 19.20
C ASP A 18 -1.90 9.58 18.06
N ARG A 19 -2.97 10.30 18.39
CA ARG A 19 -3.87 10.89 17.36
C ARG A 19 -3.16 11.84 16.42
N ARG A 20 -2.21 12.65 16.93
CA ARG A 20 -1.43 13.60 16.12
C ARG A 20 -0.47 12.91 15.16
N TRP A 21 -0.09 11.65 15.41
CA TRP A 21 0.74 10.87 14.50
C TRP A 21 0.06 10.64 13.12
N GLY A 22 -1.26 10.69 13.09
CA GLY A 22 -2.05 10.60 11.86
C GLY A 22 -2.57 9.20 11.51
N VAL A 23 -2.03 8.16 12.15
CA VAL A 23 -2.57 6.78 12.20
C VAL A 23 -2.35 6.28 13.63
N TYR A 24 -3.34 5.63 14.22
CA TYR A 24 -3.23 5.02 15.54
C TYR A 24 -4.08 3.76 15.62
N VAL A 25 -3.61 2.79 16.40
CA VAL A 25 -4.21 1.47 16.53
C VAL A 25 -5.06 1.41 17.79
N THR A 26 -6.31 1.00 17.64
CA THR A 26 -7.29 0.88 18.73
C THR A 26 -7.42 -0.54 19.28
N GLY A 27 -6.96 -1.53 18.53
CA GLY A 27 -6.95 -2.92 18.97
C GLY A 27 -6.20 -3.83 18.00
N VAL A 28 -5.69 -4.94 18.53
CA VAL A 28 -5.07 -6.01 17.74
C VAL A 28 -5.45 -7.37 18.30
N GLY A 29 -5.46 -8.38 17.47
CA GLY A 29 -5.67 -9.73 17.93
C GLY A 29 -5.49 -10.80 16.87
N CYS A 30 -5.54 -12.04 17.34
CA CYS A 30 -5.67 -13.23 16.52
C CYS A 30 -6.65 -14.20 17.19
N THR A 31 -7.41 -14.92 16.37
CA THR A 31 -8.42 -15.86 16.85
C THR A 31 -8.46 -17.07 15.94
N ARG A 32 -8.50 -18.25 16.53
CA ARG A 32 -8.79 -19.48 15.84
C ARG A 32 -10.23 -19.91 16.16
N VAL A 33 -11.07 -19.94 15.14
CA VAL A 33 -12.45 -20.45 15.22
C VAL A 33 -12.47 -21.90 14.74
N PRO A 34 -12.62 -22.89 15.64
CA PRO A 34 -12.66 -24.28 15.23
C PRO A 34 -13.91 -24.58 14.38
N PRO A 35 -13.87 -25.65 13.56
CA PRO A 35 -15.07 -26.18 12.95
C PRO A 35 -16.17 -26.46 13.97
N LEU A 36 -17.42 -26.25 13.59
CA LEU A 36 -18.60 -26.50 14.39
C LEU A 36 -18.71 -25.68 15.69
N SER A 37 -18.01 -24.52 15.74
CA SER A 37 -18.16 -23.58 16.87
C SER A 37 -19.57 -23.11 17.04
N LYS A 38 -20.05 -23.08 18.30
CA LYS A 38 -21.42 -22.71 18.63
C LYS A 38 -21.77 -21.26 18.35
N SER A 39 -20.79 -20.38 18.34
CA SER A 39 -20.95 -18.94 18.11
C SER A 39 -19.75 -18.34 17.42
N TYR A 40 -19.95 -17.17 16.80
CA TYR A 40 -18.91 -16.27 16.33
C TYR A 40 -19.36 -14.83 16.65
N PRO A 41 -18.48 -13.99 17.25
CA PRO A 41 -17.15 -14.30 17.77
C PRO A 41 -17.12 -15.38 18.84
N VAL A 42 -16.03 -16.12 18.96
CA VAL A 42 -15.89 -17.22 19.95
C VAL A 42 -15.47 -16.72 21.33
N SER A 43 -14.82 -15.57 21.41
CA SER A 43 -14.32 -14.93 22.62
C SER A 43 -15.25 -13.80 23.09
N VAL A 44 -15.15 -13.49 24.38
CA VAL A 44 -15.89 -12.38 24.99
C VAL A 44 -15.15 -11.07 24.66
N HIS A 45 -15.62 -10.38 23.63
CA HIS A 45 -15.19 -9.01 23.31
C HIS A 45 -16.07 -7.99 24.05
N PRO A 46 -15.63 -6.71 24.22
CA PRO A 46 -16.49 -5.62 24.66
C PRO A 46 -17.76 -5.51 23.82
N ASP A 47 -18.88 -5.08 24.43
CA ASP A 47 -20.21 -5.12 23.81
C ASP A 47 -20.29 -4.52 22.41
N HIS A 48 -19.56 -3.43 22.15
CA HIS A 48 -19.55 -2.75 20.85
C HIS A 48 -18.78 -3.52 19.76
N TYR A 49 -17.99 -4.54 20.13
CA TYR A 49 -17.34 -5.44 19.18
C TYR A 49 -18.09 -6.78 19.02
N GLN A 50 -18.99 -7.08 19.93
CA GLN A 50 -19.86 -8.24 19.78
C GLN A 50 -20.97 -7.95 18.78
N PHE A 51 -21.34 -8.93 18.01
CA PHE A 51 -22.51 -8.87 17.15
C PHE A 51 -23.12 -10.25 16.95
N ARG A 52 -24.41 -10.24 16.65
CA ARG A 52 -25.08 -11.44 16.14
C ARG A 52 -25.16 -11.37 14.65
N TRP A 53 -25.01 -12.50 14.00
CA TRP A 53 -25.05 -12.56 12.53
C TRP A 53 -26.30 -11.88 11.95
N GLU A 54 -27.45 -12.06 12.59
CA GLU A 54 -28.74 -11.51 12.15
C GLU A 54 -28.73 -9.98 12.08
N ASN A 55 -28.03 -9.35 13.01
CA ASN A 55 -28.05 -7.89 13.15
C ASN A 55 -26.86 -7.21 12.43
N GLY A 56 -25.74 -7.90 12.31
CA GLY A 56 -24.48 -7.27 11.93
C GLY A 56 -24.03 -6.21 12.95
N ARG A 57 -23.15 -5.32 12.55
CA ARG A 57 -22.69 -4.18 13.38
C ARG A 57 -22.21 -3.00 12.54
N VAL A 58 -22.05 -1.86 13.21
CA VAL A 58 -21.38 -0.67 12.68
C VAL A 58 -20.24 -0.31 13.63
N LEU A 59 -19.02 -0.31 13.15
CA LEU A 59 -17.86 0.20 13.89
C LEU A 59 -17.56 1.65 13.50
N GLN A 60 -16.92 2.39 14.42
CA GLN A 60 -16.49 3.77 14.19
C GLN A 60 -15.02 3.86 13.84
N GLU A 61 -14.43 2.74 13.42
CA GLU A 61 -13.02 2.60 13.09
C GLU A 61 -12.83 1.70 11.86
N TYR A 62 -11.66 1.76 11.26
CA TYR A 62 -11.23 0.79 10.27
C TYR A 62 -10.77 -0.48 10.97
N GLN A 63 -10.96 -1.61 10.31
CA GLN A 63 -10.36 -2.87 10.73
C GLN A 63 -9.83 -3.61 9.51
N ALA A 64 -8.65 -4.18 9.61
CA ALA A 64 -8.12 -5.14 8.67
C ALA A 64 -8.07 -6.51 9.33
N LEU A 65 -8.63 -7.52 8.66
CA LEU A 65 -8.62 -8.90 9.10
C LEU A 65 -7.99 -9.77 8.03
N TYR A 66 -7.01 -10.57 8.38
CA TYR A 66 -6.34 -11.50 7.48
C TYR A 66 -6.68 -12.93 7.84
N VAL A 67 -7.31 -13.66 6.92
CA VAL A 67 -7.70 -15.06 7.11
C VAL A 67 -6.61 -15.97 6.56
N LEU A 68 -6.02 -16.77 7.45
CA LEU A 68 -4.91 -17.68 7.09
C LEU A 68 -5.38 -19.06 6.64
N ASP A 69 -6.44 -19.55 7.24
CA ASP A 69 -6.99 -20.88 6.99
C ASP A 69 -8.51 -20.85 7.17
N GLY A 70 -9.20 -21.79 6.54
CA GLY A 70 -10.66 -21.85 6.53
C GLY A 70 -11.29 -20.92 5.48
N ASP A 71 -12.60 -20.86 5.45
CA ASP A 71 -13.35 -19.97 4.56
C ASP A 71 -14.63 -19.46 5.23
N GLY A 72 -15.24 -18.45 4.62
CA GLY A 72 -16.43 -17.83 5.17
C GLY A 72 -17.06 -16.80 4.26
N GLU A 73 -17.81 -15.91 4.85
CA GLU A 73 -18.51 -14.84 4.17
C GLU A 73 -18.36 -13.50 4.90
N PHE A 74 -18.33 -12.44 4.12
CA PHE A 74 -18.37 -11.04 4.54
C PHE A 74 -19.53 -10.37 3.82
N GLU A 75 -20.28 -9.53 4.50
CA GLU A 75 -21.33 -8.73 3.90
C GLU A 75 -21.27 -7.30 4.43
N SER A 76 -21.44 -6.33 3.55
CA SER A 76 -21.62 -4.92 3.91
C SER A 76 -22.74 -4.30 3.11
N LYS A 77 -23.24 -3.16 3.59
CA LYS A 77 -24.32 -2.43 2.92
C LYS A 77 -23.94 -2.05 1.49
N THR A 78 -22.71 -1.56 1.29
CA THR A 78 -22.23 -1.09 -0.01
C THR A 78 -21.79 -2.23 -0.93
N ALA A 79 -21.02 -3.20 -0.44
CA ALA A 79 -20.45 -4.24 -1.30
C ALA A 79 -21.33 -5.49 -1.46
N GLY A 80 -22.37 -5.64 -0.63
CA GLY A 80 -23.15 -6.88 -0.55
C GLY A 80 -22.33 -8.06 -0.01
N ASN A 81 -22.74 -9.27 -0.33
CA ASN A 81 -22.09 -10.49 0.12
C ASN A 81 -20.81 -10.77 -0.70
N LYS A 82 -19.74 -11.14 0.01
CA LYS A 82 -18.43 -11.52 -0.54
C LYS A 82 -17.94 -12.81 0.10
N ARG A 83 -17.41 -13.70 -0.71
CA ARG A 83 -16.75 -14.91 -0.20
C ARG A 83 -15.39 -14.54 0.38
N VAL A 84 -15.05 -15.15 1.52
CA VAL A 84 -13.76 -15.04 2.17
C VAL A 84 -13.04 -16.39 2.05
N LEU A 85 -11.80 -16.37 1.58
CA LEU A 85 -10.95 -17.53 1.33
C LEU A 85 -9.64 -17.39 2.11
N PRO A 86 -8.86 -18.47 2.29
CA PRO A 86 -7.51 -18.36 2.80
C PRO A 86 -6.70 -17.33 1.99
N GLY A 87 -5.96 -16.46 2.66
CA GLY A 87 -5.26 -15.36 2.04
C GLY A 87 -6.16 -14.17 1.65
N SER A 88 -7.33 -14.02 2.27
CA SER A 88 -8.14 -12.82 2.12
C SER A 88 -7.84 -11.81 3.21
N VAL A 89 -7.67 -10.53 2.83
CA VAL A 89 -7.72 -9.39 3.75
C VAL A 89 -9.10 -8.75 3.63
N MET A 90 -9.86 -8.75 4.74
CA MET A 90 -11.13 -8.04 4.84
C MET A 90 -10.89 -6.66 5.43
N LEU A 91 -11.50 -5.63 4.85
CA LEU A 91 -11.46 -4.25 5.31
C LEU A 91 -12.84 -3.83 5.81
N VAL A 92 -12.92 -3.38 7.06
CA VAL A 92 -14.09 -2.75 7.64
C VAL A 92 -13.88 -1.25 7.64
N PHE A 93 -14.94 -0.51 7.34
CA PHE A 93 -14.91 0.96 7.22
C PHE A 93 -15.78 1.61 8.29
N PRO A 94 -15.37 2.77 8.84
CA PRO A 94 -16.16 3.50 9.84
C PRO A 94 -17.54 3.86 9.32
N GLY A 95 -18.56 3.63 10.14
CA GLY A 95 -19.96 3.96 9.80
C GLY A 95 -20.64 3.01 8.81
N GLU A 96 -19.90 2.07 8.22
CA GLU A 96 -20.47 1.09 7.29
C GLU A 96 -20.99 -0.13 8.04
N TRP A 97 -22.26 -0.47 7.81
CA TRP A 97 -22.84 -1.70 8.33
C TRP A 97 -22.18 -2.91 7.69
N HIS A 98 -21.78 -3.88 8.49
CA HIS A 98 -21.13 -5.10 8.03
C HIS A 98 -21.38 -6.28 8.96
N ARG A 99 -21.17 -7.47 8.41
CA ARG A 99 -21.08 -8.72 9.15
C ARG A 99 -20.15 -9.70 8.44
N TYR A 100 -19.56 -10.60 9.18
CA TYR A 100 -18.71 -11.66 8.63
C TYR A 100 -18.68 -12.84 9.60
N ARG A 101 -18.42 -14.01 9.07
CA ARG A 101 -18.26 -15.25 9.85
C ARG A 101 -17.54 -16.32 9.05
N PRO A 102 -16.88 -17.29 9.72
CA PRO A 102 -16.43 -18.51 9.08
C PRO A 102 -17.64 -19.36 8.67
N ARG A 103 -17.42 -20.21 7.67
CA ARG A 103 -18.34 -21.30 7.38
C ARG A 103 -18.32 -22.30 8.54
N HIS A 104 -19.47 -22.58 9.11
CA HIS A 104 -19.63 -23.36 10.34
C HIS A 104 -18.90 -24.73 10.29
N ALA A 105 -18.95 -25.45 9.15
CA ALA A 105 -18.32 -26.76 9.01
C ALA A 105 -16.79 -26.72 8.93
N VAL A 106 -16.17 -25.53 8.72
CA VAL A 106 -14.74 -25.39 8.44
C VAL A 106 -14.03 -24.59 9.51
N GLY A 107 -14.66 -23.53 10.02
CA GLY A 107 -14.00 -22.55 10.87
C GLY A 107 -13.02 -21.67 10.10
N TRP A 108 -12.17 -20.92 10.79
CA TRP A 108 -11.03 -20.20 10.21
C TRP A 108 -10.00 -19.78 11.26
N ASN A 109 -8.87 -19.28 10.77
CA ASN A 109 -7.84 -18.64 11.58
C ASN A 109 -7.63 -17.21 11.07
N GLU A 110 -7.83 -16.22 11.96
CA GLU A 110 -7.76 -14.79 11.60
C GLU A 110 -6.79 -14.02 12.48
N HIS A 111 -6.15 -13.02 11.86
CA HIS A 111 -5.42 -11.95 12.55
C HIS A 111 -6.11 -10.64 12.21
N TRP A 112 -6.26 -9.74 13.19
CA TRP A 112 -6.93 -8.48 12.96
C TRP A 112 -6.25 -7.32 13.67
N ILE A 113 -6.42 -6.14 13.10
CA ILE A 113 -5.96 -4.88 13.63
C ILE A 113 -7.02 -3.81 13.37
N SER A 114 -7.40 -3.09 14.42
CA SER A 114 -8.34 -1.96 14.37
C SER A 114 -7.56 -0.66 14.49
N PHE A 115 -7.91 0.33 13.67
CA PHE A 115 -7.16 1.57 13.58
C PHE A 115 -8.01 2.74 13.09
N ARG A 116 -7.50 3.94 13.31
CA ARG A 116 -8.08 5.21 12.81
C ARG A 116 -6.97 6.16 12.38
N GLY A 117 -7.35 7.23 11.69
CA GLY A 117 -6.44 8.32 11.42
C GLY A 117 -6.69 9.01 10.09
N ARG A 118 -6.38 10.30 10.05
CA ARG A 118 -6.59 11.16 8.87
C ARG A 118 -5.90 10.63 7.61
N HIS A 119 -4.75 9.96 7.76
CA HIS A 119 -4.04 9.40 6.62
C HIS A 119 -4.82 8.23 5.98
N ILE A 120 -5.49 7.42 6.79
CA ILE A 120 -6.34 6.34 6.27
C ILE A 120 -7.56 6.91 5.56
N ASP A 121 -8.18 7.97 6.12
CA ASP A 121 -9.29 8.67 5.46
C ASP A 121 -8.88 9.24 4.09
N GLU A 122 -7.63 9.69 3.96
CA GLU A 122 -7.05 10.14 2.68
C GLU A 122 -6.85 8.99 1.69
N LEU A 123 -6.41 7.81 2.15
CA LEU A 123 -6.31 6.63 1.28
C LEU A 123 -7.67 6.23 0.70
N VAL A 124 -8.74 6.31 1.49
CA VAL A 124 -10.11 6.06 1.01
C VAL A 124 -10.55 7.14 0.02
N ARG A 125 -10.40 8.42 0.36
CA ARG A 125 -10.76 9.54 -0.54
C ARG A 125 -10.03 9.52 -1.87
N ASN A 126 -8.79 9.07 -1.86
CA ASN A 126 -7.94 8.94 -3.05
C ASN A 126 -8.15 7.61 -3.81
N GLY A 127 -9.09 6.76 -3.39
CA GLY A 127 -9.45 5.51 -4.07
C GLY A 127 -8.44 4.37 -3.94
N PHE A 128 -7.50 4.44 -2.98
CA PHE A 128 -6.61 3.30 -2.67
C PHE A 128 -7.36 2.19 -1.93
N LEU A 129 -8.28 2.57 -1.05
CA LEU A 129 -9.19 1.67 -0.33
C LEU A 129 -10.63 2.00 -0.75
N SER A 130 -11.47 0.98 -0.95
CA SER A 130 -12.84 1.18 -1.43
C SER A 130 -13.85 0.32 -0.66
N LEU A 131 -15.00 0.92 -0.31
CA LEU A 131 -16.13 0.23 0.29
C LEU A 131 -16.76 -0.82 -0.66
N ASP A 132 -16.64 -0.62 -1.98
CA ASP A 132 -17.15 -1.57 -2.98
C ASP A 132 -16.31 -2.85 -3.07
N GLN A 133 -15.05 -2.79 -2.64
CA GLN A 133 -14.09 -3.91 -2.67
C GLN A 133 -13.47 -4.15 -1.29
N PRO A 134 -14.27 -4.48 -0.27
CA PRO A 134 -13.77 -4.65 1.10
C PRO A 134 -13.01 -5.96 1.31
N VAL A 135 -13.13 -6.93 0.41
CA VAL A 135 -12.40 -8.21 0.48
C VAL A 135 -11.34 -8.26 -0.61
N LEU A 136 -10.10 -8.28 -0.19
CA LEU A 136 -8.91 -8.36 -1.03
C LEU A 136 -8.39 -9.79 -1.02
N HIS A 137 -8.53 -10.52 -2.12
CA HIS A 137 -7.93 -11.85 -2.26
C HIS A 137 -6.45 -11.70 -2.59
N THR A 138 -5.59 -11.85 -1.60
CA THR A 138 -4.13 -11.63 -1.73
C THR A 138 -3.36 -12.93 -1.93
N GLY A 139 -3.98 -14.08 -1.62
CA GLY A 139 -3.28 -15.32 -1.36
C GLY A 139 -2.54 -15.27 -0.02
N LEU A 140 -1.97 -16.39 0.40
CA LEU A 140 -1.11 -16.45 1.57
C LEU A 140 0.21 -15.76 1.25
N ASP A 141 0.57 -14.74 2.04
CA ASP A 141 1.75 -13.89 1.80
C ASP A 141 2.33 -13.45 3.15
N ASP A 142 3.56 -13.88 3.42
CA ASP A 142 4.26 -13.55 4.65
C ASP A 142 4.48 -12.04 4.83
N SER A 143 4.58 -11.30 3.72
CA SER A 143 4.69 -9.83 3.78
C SER A 143 3.45 -9.15 4.35
N ILE A 144 2.30 -9.84 4.36
CA ILE A 144 1.05 -9.39 5.00
C ILE A 144 0.97 -9.92 6.44
N LEU A 145 1.36 -11.19 6.67
CA LEU A 145 1.26 -11.81 7.99
C LEU A 145 2.25 -11.22 8.99
N HIS A 146 3.50 -11.00 8.59
CA HIS A 146 4.56 -10.53 9.50
C HIS A 146 4.22 -9.24 10.23
N PRO A 147 3.69 -8.17 9.61
CA PRO A 147 3.31 -6.96 10.35
C PRO A 147 2.14 -7.18 11.33
N PHE A 148 1.20 -8.11 11.08
CA PHE A 148 0.22 -8.49 12.11
C PHE A 148 0.88 -9.12 13.33
N LEU A 149 1.81 -10.06 13.13
CA LEU A 149 2.55 -10.71 14.21
C LEU A 149 3.45 -9.71 14.95
N ALA A 150 4.09 -8.79 14.22
CA ALA A 150 4.90 -7.72 14.78
C ALA A 150 4.07 -6.78 15.67
N ALA A 151 2.89 -6.37 15.21
CA ALA A 151 1.96 -5.54 15.97
C ALA A 151 1.54 -6.23 17.28
N ILE A 152 1.15 -7.52 17.22
CA ILE A 152 0.82 -8.31 18.41
C ILE A 152 2.02 -8.38 19.38
N GLY A 153 3.22 -8.66 18.88
CA GLY A 153 4.44 -8.72 19.68
C GLY A 153 4.76 -7.39 20.38
N ARG A 154 4.62 -6.27 19.65
CA ARG A 154 4.82 -4.92 20.19
C ARG A 154 3.78 -4.55 21.24
N VAL A 155 2.52 -4.92 21.03
CA VAL A 155 1.44 -4.69 22.01
C VAL A 155 1.63 -5.54 23.28
N ARG A 156 2.25 -6.70 23.19
CA ARG A 156 2.60 -7.51 24.37
C ARG A 156 3.76 -6.93 25.16
N ALA A 157 4.77 -6.46 24.45
CA ALA A 157 6.02 -5.96 25.07
C ALA A 157 5.94 -4.49 25.50
N GLU A 158 5.05 -3.69 24.90
CA GLU A 158 4.82 -2.26 25.14
C GLU A 158 6.14 -1.43 25.20
N PRO A 159 7.06 -1.56 24.22
CA PRO A 159 8.26 -0.74 24.20
C PRO A 159 7.90 0.74 24.02
N ILE A 160 8.80 1.63 24.44
CA ILE A 160 8.60 3.07 24.24
C ILE A 160 8.34 3.36 22.75
N GLY A 161 7.25 4.07 22.44
CA GLY A 161 6.85 4.39 21.07
C GLY A 161 6.15 3.24 20.33
N TYR A 162 5.70 2.20 21.02
CA TYR A 162 5.04 1.07 20.37
C TYR A 162 3.80 1.48 19.54
N GLN A 163 3.06 2.51 19.96
CA GLN A 163 1.89 3.01 19.21
C GLN A 163 2.29 3.50 17.81
N GLN A 164 3.39 4.23 17.67
CA GLN A 164 3.90 4.69 16.38
C GLN A 164 4.43 3.53 15.53
N MET A 165 5.02 2.52 16.18
CA MET A 165 5.51 1.31 15.49
C MET A 165 4.36 0.49 14.93
N ILE A 166 3.30 0.24 15.72
CA ILE A 166 2.13 -0.51 15.22
C ILE A 166 1.30 0.28 14.21
N ALA A 167 1.34 1.61 14.25
CA ALA A 167 0.77 2.46 13.19
C ALA A 167 1.51 2.27 11.86
N ALA A 168 2.82 2.07 11.88
CA ALA A 168 3.59 1.72 10.68
C ALA A 168 3.22 0.31 10.16
N ASP A 169 2.99 -0.66 11.07
CA ASP A 169 2.54 -2.00 10.69
C ASP A 169 1.19 -1.96 9.95
N VAL A 170 0.26 -1.09 10.35
CA VAL A 170 -1.01 -0.88 9.62
C VAL A 170 -0.75 -0.47 8.17
N LEU A 171 0.13 0.51 7.95
CA LEU A 171 0.44 0.97 6.60
C LEU A 171 1.14 -0.12 5.77
N GLU A 172 2.01 -0.92 6.40
CA GLU A 172 2.65 -2.06 5.75
C GLU A 172 1.63 -3.13 5.34
N ILE A 173 0.69 -3.51 6.23
CA ILE A 173 -0.40 -4.44 5.93
C ILE A 173 -1.21 -3.97 4.71
N LEU A 174 -1.66 -2.71 4.73
CA LEU A 174 -2.47 -2.16 3.65
C LEU A 174 -1.69 -2.10 2.32
N ALA A 175 -0.43 -1.65 2.36
CA ALA A 175 0.42 -1.58 1.18
C ALA A 175 0.71 -2.97 0.60
N ALA A 176 1.05 -3.95 1.45
CA ALA A 176 1.32 -5.33 1.04
C ALA A 176 0.07 -5.99 0.43
N ALA A 177 -1.11 -5.82 1.05
CA ALA A 177 -2.36 -6.35 0.54
C ALA A 177 -2.72 -5.77 -0.84
N LEU A 178 -2.63 -4.44 -1.01
CA LEU A 178 -2.86 -3.78 -2.30
C LEU A 178 -1.85 -4.23 -3.37
N ALA A 179 -0.58 -4.39 -2.99
CA ALA A 179 0.46 -4.87 -3.89
C ALA A 179 0.20 -6.33 -4.32
N ALA A 180 -0.22 -7.20 -3.39
CA ALA A 180 -0.55 -8.59 -3.69
C ALA A 180 -1.70 -8.71 -4.71
N VAL A 181 -2.79 -7.96 -4.52
CA VAL A 181 -3.90 -7.91 -5.49
C VAL A 181 -3.44 -7.41 -6.85
N ARG A 182 -2.57 -6.40 -6.90
CA ARG A 182 -2.02 -5.91 -8.16
C ARG A 182 -1.13 -6.96 -8.84
N ARG A 183 -0.28 -7.67 -8.08
CA ARG A 183 0.56 -8.76 -8.61
C ARG A 183 -0.28 -9.87 -9.24
N GLN A 184 -1.40 -10.27 -8.61
CA GLN A 184 -2.29 -11.30 -9.18
C GLN A 184 -2.94 -10.88 -10.49
N ARG A 185 -3.23 -9.58 -10.66
CA ARG A 185 -3.74 -9.01 -11.92
C ARG A 185 -2.65 -8.76 -12.95
N SER A 186 -1.40 -8.63 -12.50
CA SER A 186 -0.24 -8.38 -13.34
C SER A 186 0.37 -9.71 -13.79
N ASN A 187 0.67 -9.83 -15.07
CA ASN A 187 1.47 -10.94 -15.57
C ASN A 187 2.92 -10.72 -15.08
N SER A 188 3.60 -11.73 -14.57
CA SER A 188 5.01 -11.67 -14.12
C SER A 188 5.94 -11.09 -15.21
N ARG A 189 5.60 -11.30 -16.49
CA ARG A 189 6.25 -10.67 -17.65
C ARG A 189 6.17 -9.15 -17.61
N VAL A 190 5.05 -8.57 -17.16
CA VAL A 190 4.84 -7.11 -17.06
C VAL A 190 5.78 -6.49 -16.04
N GLU A 191 5.93 -7.11 -14.87
CA GLU A 191 6.84 -6.60 -13.83
C GLU A 191 8.29 -6.62 -14.30
N THR A 192 8.69 -7.70 -14.99
CA THR A 192 10.02 -7.81 -15.60
C THR A 192 10.24 -6.72 -16.65
N VAL A 193 9.28 -6.54 -17.58
CA VAL A 193 9.34 -5.47 -18.59
C VAL A 193 9.51 -4.09 -17.96
N VAL A 194 8.73 -3.76 -16.93
CA VAL A 194 8.82 -2.43 -16.30
C VAL A 194 10.14 -2.25 -15.55
N ARG A 195 10.61 -3.28 -14.84
CA ARG A 195 11.90 -3.24 -14.13
C ARG A 195 13.07 -3.03 -15.11
N GLU A 196 13.11 -3.80 -16.19
CA GLU A 196 14.16 -3.68 -17.20
C GLU A 196 14.07 -2.36 -17.94
N ALA A 197 12.86 -1.89 -18.29
CA ALA A 197 12.66 -0.59 -18.90
C ALA A 197 13.17 0.56 -18.02
N LYS A 198 12.95 0.51 -16.70
CA LYS A 198 13.52 1.47 -15.75
C LYS A 198 15.05 1.45 -15.80
N ALA A 199 15.66 0.26 -15.71
CA ALA A 199 17.10 0.12 -15.76
C ALA A 199 17.67 0.67 -17.09
N MET A 200 17.01 0.40 -18.22
CA MET A 200 17.42 0.94 -19.54
C MET A 200 17.30 2.47 -19.59
N LEU A 201 16.23 3.06 -19.06
CA LEU A 201 16.05 4.50 -18.97
C LEU A 201 17.11 5.17 -18.09
N GLU A 202 17.55 4.50 -17.02
CA GLU A 202 18.61 4.99 -16.13
C GLU A 202 20.01 4.85 -16.75
N GLN A 203 20.31 3.72 -17.38
CA GLN A 203 21.63 3.46 -17.99
C GLN A 203 21.84 4.24 -19.29
N GLN A 204 20.79 4.44 -20.08
CA GLN A 204 20.88 5.09 -21.38
C GLN A 204 20.70 6.62 -21.32
N MET A 205 21.01 7.25 -20.18
CA MET A 205 20.99 8.73 -20.10
C MET A 205 21.98 9.40 -21.06
N ALA A 206 22.94 8.64 -21.61
CA ALA A 206 23.88 9.09 -22.62
C ALA A 206 23.37 8.93 -24.07
N LYS A 207 22.13 8.51 -24.31
CA LYS A 207 21.54 8.35 -25.66
C LYS A 207 20.07 8.79 -25.65
N ILE A 208 19.58 9.27 -26.79
CA ILE A 208 18.16 9.59 -26.97
C ILE A 208 17.38 8.27 -26.97
N VAL A 209 16.66 7.98 -25.88
CA VAL A 209 15.75 6.84 -25.80
C VAL A 209 14.40 7.27 -26.34
N THR A 210 13.98 6.68 -27.43
CA THR A 210 12.61 6.86 -27.93
C THR A 210 11.72 5.75 -27.34
N ILE A 211 10.53 6.11 -26.91
CA ILE A 211 9.61 5.19 -26.21
C ILE A 211 9.13 4.05 -27.12
N ASP A 212 9.01 4.32 -28.42
CA ASP A 212 8.71 3.32 -29.43
C ASP A 212 9.77 2.20 -29.51
N ARG A 213 11.07 2.58 -29.53
CA ARG A 213 12.18 1.62 -29.52
C ARG A 213 12.22 0.80 -28.22
N LEU A 214 11.92 1.45 -27.10
CA LEU A 214 11.83 0.75 -25.81
C LEU A 214 10.68 -0.25 -25.79
N ALA A 215 9.51 0.13 -26.33
CA ALA A 215 8.37 -0.77 -26.48
C ALA A 215 8.68 -1.95 -27.41
N ALA A 216 9.31 -1.67 -28.54
CA ALA A 216 9.72 -2.68 -29.52
C ALA A 216 10.72 -3.69 -28.93
N HIS A 217 11.67 -3.25 -28.09
CA HIS A 217 12.60 -4.12 -27.37
C HIS A 217 11.89 -5.20 -26.54
N PHE A 218 10.74 -4.86 -25.94
CA PHE A 218 9.92 -5.79 -25.18
C PHE A 218 8.83 -6.48 -26.03
N GLN A 219 8.83 -6.31 -27.35
CA GLN A 219 7.81 -6.86 -28.25
C GLN A 219 6.39 -6.40 -27.90
N LEU A 220 6.24 -5.18 -27.45
CA LEU A 220 4.98 -4.54 -27.09
C LEU A 220 4.64 -3.42 -28.06
N SER A 221 3.36 -3.18 -28.30
CA SER A 221 2.94 -1.94 -28.94
C SER A 221 3.20 -0.76 -27.99
N GLU A 222 3.52 0.41 -28.53
CA GLU A 222 3.79 1.61 -27.72
C GLU A 222 2.63 1.95 -26.79
N LYS A 223 1.38 1.83 -27.27
CA LYS A 223 0.17 2.07 -26.47
C LYS A 223 0.07 1.11 -25.28
N HIS A 224 0.36 -0.17 -25.49
CA HIS A 224 0.32 -1.18 -24.43
C HIS A 224 1.45 -0.94 -23.43
N PHE A 225 2.67 -0.70 -23.89
CA PHE A 225 3.82 -0.40 -23.06
C PHE A 225 3.59 0.85 -22.17
N ARG A 226 3.08 1.96 -22.75
CA ARG A 226 2.75 3.19 -22.00
C ARG A 226 1.74 2.92 -20.90
N ARG A 227 0.68 2.15 -21.17
CA ARG A 227 -0.33 1.79 -20.19
C ARG A 227 0.27 0.98 -19.05
N VAL A 228 0.93 -0.13 -19.37
CA VAL A 228 1.53 -1.06 -18.41
C VAL A 228 2.56 -0.34 -17.53
N PHE A 229 3.42 0.46 -18.12
CA PHE A 229 4.44 1.23 -17.39
C PHE A 229 3.80 2.24 -16.44
N LYS A 230 2.73 2.94 -16.88
CA LYS A 230 2.01 3.90 -16.06
C LYS A 230 1.23 3.22 -14.92
N ASP A 231 0.57 2.10 -15.20
CA ASP A 231 -0.18 1.34 -14.18
C ASP A 231 0.76 0.85 -13.07
N HIS A 232 2.01 0.52 -13.43
CA HIS A 232 3.01 0.02 -12.49
C HIS A 232 3.75 1.13 -11.73
N THR A 233 4.04 2.27 -12.38
CA THR A 233 4.90 3.33 -11.83
C THR A 233 4.15 4.60 -11.42
N GLY A 234 2.89 4.74 -11.82
CA GLY A 234 2.11 5.97 -11.69
C GLY A 234 2.47 7.04 -12.74
N LEU A 235 3.52 6.84 -13.54
CA LEU A 235 4.05 7.80 -14.50
C LEU A 235 4.11 7.19 -15.92
N SER A 236 3.90 8.02 -16.95
CA SER A 236 4.24 7.56 -18.30
C SER A 236 5.76 7.36 -18.43
N PRO A 237 6.24 6.48 -19.36
CA PRO A 237 7.67 6.25 -19.55
C PRO A 237 8.46 7.56 -19.81
N TYR A 238 7.88 8.48 -20.58
CA TYR A 238 8.49 9.79 -20.83
C TYR A 238 8.55 10.69 -19.59
N GLN A 239 7.48 10.70 -18.78
CA GLN A 239 7.47 11.44 -17.50
C GLN A 239 8.51 10.88 -16.53
N TYR A 240 8.64 9.56 -16.45
CA TYR A 240 9.65 8.90 -15.64
C TYR A 240 11.07 9.26 -16.10
N TYR A 241 11.32 9.18 -17.40
CA TYR A 241 12.60 9.58 -18.00
C TYR A 241 12.96 11.04 -17.71
N LEU A 242 11.99 11.95 -17.85
CA LEU A 242 12.22 13.36 -17.50
C LEU A 242 12.54 13.56 -16.02
N GLN A 243 11.91 12.81 -15.12
CA GLN A 243 12.24 12.91 -13.68
C GLN A 243 13.66 12.47 -13.38
N ILE A 244 14.13 11.38 -13.98
CA ILE A 244 15.53 10.93 -13.83
C ILE A 244 16.50 12.00 -14.32
N ARG A 245 16.24 12.58 -15.50
CA ARG A 245 17.08 13.64 -16.07
C ARG A 245 17.13 14.89 -15.18
N VAL A 246 15.99 15.30 -14.63
CA VAL A 246 15.93 16.43 -13.68
C VAL A 246 16.66 16.09 -12.38
N HIS A 247 16.55 14.86 -11.87
CA HIS A 247 17.30 14.44 -10.70
C HIS A 247 18.81 14.52 -10.94
N ARG A 248 19.27 13.97 -12.05
CA ARG A 248 20.69 14.06 -12.44
C ARG A 248 21.16 15.49 -12.67
N ALA A 249 20.28 16.34 -13.22
CA ALA A 249 20.59 17.78 -13.37
C ALA A 249 20.83 18.46 -12.02
N LYS A 250 20.04 18.13 -11.00
CA LYS A 250 20.24 18.65 -9.63
C LYS A 250 21.61 18.28 -9.07
N GLU A 251 22.03 17.02 -9.24
CA GLU A 251 23.35 16.56 -8.81
C GLU A 251 24.47 17.30 -9.56
N MET A 252 24.36 17.42 -10.90
CA MET A 252 25.37 18.12 -11.71
C MET A 252 25.44 19.62 -11.41
N LEU A 253 24.31 20.27 -11.15
CA LEU A 253 24.23 21.68 -10.78
C LEU A 253 24.97 21.99 -9.48
N LEU A 254 24.90 21.08 -8.50
CA LEU A 254 25.52 21.23 -7.18
C LEU A 254 26.93 20.65 -7.12
N GLY A 255 27.20 19.58 -7.85
CA GLY A 255 28.46 18.83 -7.77
C GLY A 255 29.49 19.16 -8.84
N THR A 256 29.19 20.03 -9.80
CA THR A 256 30.11 20.36 -10.89
C THR A 256 30.12 21.86 -11.24
N THR A 257 31.17 22.28 -11.94
CA THR A 257 31.30 23.65 -12.51
C THR A 257 30.74 23.77 -13.94
N LEU A 258 30.12 22.71 -14.48
CA LEU A 258 29.57 22.71 -15.83
C LEU A 258 28.53 23.82 -16.02
N SER A 259 28.57 24.52 -17.12
CA SER A 259 27.56 25.51 -17.47
C SER A 259 26.17 24.89 -17.67
N ILE A 260 25.13 25.69 -17.59
CA ILE A 260 23.74 25.26 -17.86
C ILE A 260 23.61 24.61 -19.25
N LYS A 261 24.37 25.17 -20.24
CA LYS A 261 24.41 24.65 -21.61
C LYS A 261 25.07 23.25 -21.68
N GLU A 262 26.19 23.08 -20.98
CA GLU A 262 26.89 21.78 -20.94
C GLU A 262 26.04 20.71 -20.20
N ILE A 263 25.39 21.06 -19.11
CA ILE A 263 24.47 20.15 -18.41
C ILE A 263 23.28 19.76 -19.30
N ALA A 264 22.68 20.74 -20.00
CA ALA A 264 21.62 20.45 -20.96
C ALA A 264 22.06 19.48 -22.05
N ALA A 265 23.26 19.69 -22.60
CA ALA A 265 23.84 18.82 -23.62
C ALA A 265 24.16 17.41 -23.06
N ALA A 266 24.80 17.33 -21.89
CA ALA A 266 25.12 16.05 -21.22
C ALA A 266 23.91 15.23 -20.90
N LEU A 267 22.77 15.88 -20.61
CA LEU A 267 21.48 15.25 -20.34
C LEU A 267 20.59 15.12 -21.60
N HIS A 268 21.12 15.39 -22.79
CA HIS A 268 20.41 15.28 -24.08
C HIS A 268 19.09 16.04 -24.18
N PHE A 269 19.03 17.24 -23.59
CA PHE A 269 17.97 18.17 -23.91
C PHE A 269 18.22 18.83 -25.27
N GLU A 270 17.16 19.01 -26.05
CA GLU A 270 17.26 19.60 -27.39
C GLU A 270 17.92 21.01 -27.36
N THR A 271 17.55 21.78 -26.33
CA THR A 271 18.11 23.12 -26.13
C THR A 271 18.27 23.42 -24.62
N PRO A 272 19.20 24.32 -24.24
CA PRO A 272 19.31 24.81 -22.86
C PRO A 272 18.02 25.50 -22.36
N PHE A 273 17.25 26.10 -23.28
CA PHE A 273 15.95 26.70 -22.96
C PHE A 273 14.91 25.63 -22.59
N HIS A 274 14.80 24.56 -23.40
CA HIS A 274 13.96 23.43 -23.11
C HIS A 274 14.32 22.79 -21.76
N PHE A 275 15.62 22.59 -21.51
CA PHE A 275 16.10 22.11 -20.21
C PHE A 275 15.64 23.00 -19.06
N SER A 276 15.90 24.32 -19.14
CA SER A 276 15.55 25.27 -18.08
C SER A 276 14.05 25.33 -17.82
N SER A 277 13.24 25.26 -18.87
CA SER A 277 11.77 25.23 -18.78
C SER A 277 11.28 23.97 -18.07
N VAL A 278 11.76 22.78 -18.48
CA VAL A 278 11.42 21.50 -17.86
C VAL A 278 11.87 21.44 -16.41
N PHE A 279 13.09 21.87 -16.13
CA PHE A 279 13.67 21.89 -14.79
C PHE A 279 12.84 22.79 -13.86
N LYS A 280 12.54 24.03 -14.28
CA LYS A 280 11.70 24.95 -13.51
C LYS A 280 10.30 24.40 -13.27
N LYS A 281 9.68 23.80 -14.28
CA LYS A 281 8.34 23.18 -14.15
C LYS A 281 8.32 22.02 -13.12
N LYS A 282 9.43 21.29 -13.00
CA LYS A 282 9.53 20.13 -12.10
C LYS A 282 10.03 20.46 -10.69
N THR A 283 10.79 21.54 -10.53
CA THR A 283 11.44 21.88 -9.25
C THR A 283 10.91 23.16 -8.62
N GLY A 284 10.17 23.97 -9.38
CA GLY A 284 9.74 25.30 -8.97
C GLY A 284 10.79 26.41 -9.22
N MET A 285 12.06 26.06 -9.46
CA MET A 285 13.20 26.99 -9.60
C MET A 285 13.92 26.82 -10.92
N SER A 286 14.56 27.90 -11.42
CA SER A 286 15.44 27.79 -12.57
C SER A 286 16.72 27.02 -12.19
N PRO A 287 17.44 26.41 -13.19
CA PRO A 287 18.72 25.77 -12.94
C PRO A 287 19.76 26.68 -12.27
N SER A 288 19.82 27.97 -12.66
CA SER A 288 20.71 28.94 -12.05
C SER A 288 20.37 29.26 -10.60
N GLN A 289 19.08 29.44 -10.29
CA GLN A 289 18.61 29.59 -8.90
C GLN A 289 18.93 28.36 -8.06
N TRP A 290 18.74 27.15 -8.61
CA TRP A 290 19.07 25.90 -7.91
C TRP A 290 20.55 25.78 -7.60
N ARG A 291 21.44 26.19 -8.52
CA ARG A 291 22.89 26.17 -8.33
C ARG A 291 23.36 27.13 -7.23
N ASN A 292 22.78 28.31 -7.20
CA ASN A 292 23.22 29.37 -6.26
C ASN A 292 22.67 29.15 -4.82
N GLY A 293 21.90 28.08 -4.58
CA GLY A 293 21.25 27.82 -3.32
C GLY A 293 19.90 28.54 -3.21
N CYS A 294 19.00 28.00 -2.38
CA CYS A 294 17.86 28.76 -1.91
C CYS A 294 18.36 29.61 -0.74
N ASP A 295 18.56 30.89 -0.96
CA ASP A 295 18.58 31.86 0.16
C ASP A 295 17.12 32.06 0.65
#